data_b977356d5ee52080b1233356f87d97c4
#
_entry.id   b977356d5ee52080b1233356f87d97c4
#
_cell.length_a   1.000
_cell.length_b   1.000
_cell.length_c   1.000
_cell.angle_alpha   90.00
_cell.angle_beta   90.00
_cell.angle_gamma   90.00
#
_symmetry.space_group_name_H-M   'P 1'
#
loop_
_entity.id
_entity.type
_entity.pdbx_description
1 polymer ?
#
loop_
_entity_poly.entity_id
_entity_poly.type
_entity_poly.pdbx_seq_one_letter_code
_entity_poly.pdbx_strand_id
1 'polypeptide(L)'
;EVSRDLTRRILLPEYISKAHDEGAIHFHDADYFVQPIFNCCLINIGDMLDNGTVMNGKLIESPKSFQVACTVTTQIIACVASNQYGGQSVDMSHLGKYLRRSREKFRKHIFYECAGQVDEATLERLVNDRVRDELKSGVQTIQYQINTLMTTNGQSPFVTLFLNLREDDPYLEENALIVEEVLRQRLEGIKNEAGVYITPAFPKLVYVLDEHNCLKGGKYDYITELAVRCSAKRMYPDYISAKKMKENYEGNVFSPMGCRSFLSPWKDANGNYQFEGRFNQGVVSLNLPQIGILSKGDEDAFWKLLDQRLQLCFEALMCRHNALKNVHSDSSPIHWQYGAIARLPKGAPIEPLLYGGYSSISLGYIGLYEVTKLMKGVSHTDPQGQDFALRVMDRLRKACDDWKKETNIGFALYGTPAESLCYRFARIDKERFGTIPDVTDKGYYTNSYHVDVREHIDAFDKFTFESQFQKISTGGCISYVEIPNMRH
;
A
#
# COMPACT_ATOMS: atom_id res chain seq x y z
N GLU A 1 3.97 -24.05 -5.58
CA GLU A 1 5.23 -24.52 -6.20
C GLU A 1 5.04 -24.77 -7.70
N VAL A 2 4.05 -25.55 -8.14
CA VAL A 2 3.79 -25.85 -9.55
C VAL A 2 3.65 -24.59 -10.40
N SER A 3 2.83 -23.63 -9.97
CA SER A 3 2.63 -22.36 -10.70
C SER A 3 3.91 -21.55 -10.84
N ARG A 4 4.73 -21.50 -9.78
CA ARG A 4 6.03 -20.83 -9.81
C ARG A 4 7.01 -21.51 -10.77
N ASP A 5 7.04 -22.83 -10.76
CA ASP A 5 7.88 -23.61 -11.66
C ASP A 5 7.44 -23.43 -13.12
N LEU A 6 6.14 -23.45 -13.38
CA LEU A 6 5.57 -23.21 -14.71
C LEU A 6 5.93 -21.80 -15.22
N THR A 7 5.80 -20.79 -14.40
CA THR A 7 6.20 -19.41 -14.74
C THR A 7 7.67 -19.34 -15.13
N ARG A 8 8.55 -19.91 -14.31
CA ARG A 8 10.00 -19.85 -14.51
C ARG A 8 10.48 -20.66 -15.72
N ARG A 9 9.88 -21.81 -16.00
CA ARG A 9 10.36 -22.72 -17.06
C ARG A 9 9.68 -22.49 -18.41
N ILE A 10 8.47 -21.96 -18.43
CA ILE A 10 7.64 -21.93 -19.65
C ILE A 10 7.21 -20.50 -20.01
N LEU A 11 6.75 -19.71 -19.04
CA LEU A 11 6.11 -18.43 -19.32
C LEU A 11 7.09 -17.26 -19.43
N LEU A 12 8.17 -17.27 -18.65
CA LEU A 12 9.21 -16.25 -18.74
C LEU A 12 10.29 -16.62 -19.75
N PRO A 13 10.88 -15.64 -20.45
CA PRO A 13 12.11 -15.87 -21.21
C PRO A 13 13.19 -16.49 -20.33
N GLU A 14 13.96 -17.42 -20.88
CA GLU A 14 14.99 -18.18 -20.15
C GLU A 14 16.00 -17.26 -19.42
N TYR A 15 16.44 -16.18 -20.09
CA TYR A 15 17.41 -15.26 -19.51
C TYR A 15 16.86 -14.47 -18.32
N ILE A 16 15.53 -14.16 -18.29
CA ILE A 16 14.87 -13.51 -17.15
C ILE A 16 14.75 -14.49 -15.99
N SER A 17 14.34 -15.73 -16.25
CA SER A 17 14.30 -16.79 -15.24
C SER A 17 15.67 -17.04 -14.64
N LYS A 18 16.71 -17.12 -15.47
CA LYS A 18 18.09 -17.26 -15.03
C LYS A 18 18.54 -16.09 -14.16
N ALA A 19 18.24 -14.87 -14.57
CA ALA A 19 18.57 -13.68 -13.77
C ALA A 19 17.85 -13.67 -12.41
N HIS A 20 16.60 -14.11 -12.35
CA HIS A 20 15.88 -14.30 -11.11
C HIS A 20 16.54 -15.37 -10.22
N ASP A 21 16.89 -16.52 -10.79
CA ASP A 21 17.49 -17.64 -10.04
C ASP A 21 18.89 -17.30 -9.51
N GLU A 22 19.68 -16.58 -10.30
CA GLU A 22 21.01 -16.10 -9.95
C GLU A 22 21.01 -14.89 -9.00
N GLY A 23 19.83 -14.37 -8.64
CA GLY A 23 19.68 -13.27 -7.72
C GLY A 23 20.07 -11.90 -8.28
N ALA A 24 20.19 -11.75 -9.59
CA ALA A 24 20.42 -10.45 -10.24
C ALA A 24 19.21 -9.52 -10.11
N ILE A 25 18.04 -10.10 -10.27
CA ILE A 25 16.72 -9.48 -10.08
C ILE A 25 15.80 -10.41 -9.28
N HIS A 26 14.68 -9.87 -8.83
CA HIS A 26 13.58 -10.65 -8.30
C HIS A 26 12.30 -10.32 -9.03
N PHE A 27 11.76 -11.31 -9.76
CA PHE A 27 10.44 -11.25 -10.34
C PHE A 27 9.44 -11.62 -9.25
N HIS A 28 8.76 -10.62 -8.66
CA HIS A 28 7.86 -10.84 -7.53
C HIS A 28 6.64 -11.69 -7.94
N ASP A 29 6.10 -12.45 -6.99
CA ASP A 29 4.84 -13.19 -7.14
C ASP A 29 4.75 -14.02 -8.43
N ALA A 30 5.83 -14.74 -8.74
CA ALA A 30 5.92 -15.59 -9.94
C ALA A 30 4.87 -16.71 -9.96
N ASP A 31 4.39 -17.14 -8.79
CA ASP A 31 3.34 -18.14 -8.63
C ASP A 31 1.96 -17.67 -9.11
N TYR A 32 1.73 -16.35 -9.15
CA TYR A 32 0.49 -15.77 -9.67
C TYR A 32 0.54 -15.34 -11.13
N PHE A 33 1.72 -15.37 -11.76
CA PHE A 33 1.89 -14.95 -13.14
C PHE A 33 1.17 -15.81 -14.17
N VAL A 34 0.80 -17.04 -13.81
CA VAL A 34 -0.03 -17.95 -14.62
C VAL A 34 -1.48 -17.48 -14.78
N GLN A 35 -1.90 -16.47 -14.01
CA GLN A 35 -3.27 -15.95 -14.01
C GLN A 35 -3.29 -14.52 -14.55
N PRO A 36 -4.39 -14.09 -15.21
CA PRO A 36 -4.54 -12.72 -15.71
C PRO A 36 -4.94 -11.74 -14.61
N ILE A 37 -4.16 -11.68 -13.54
CA ILE A 37 -4.38 -10.85 -12.36
C ILE A 37 -3.20 -9.92 -12.13
N PHE A 38 -3.46 -8.82 -11.42
CA PHE A 38 -2.50 -7.77 -11.12
C PHE A 38 -2.15 -7.75 -9.63
N ASN A 39 -1.21 -6.88 -9.25
CA ASN A 39 -0.68 -6.80 -7.90
C ASN A 39 -1.65 -6.14 -6.91
N CYS A 40 -1.68 -4.81 -6.85
CA CYS A 40 -2.38 -4.03 -5.83
C CYS A 40 -3.36 -3.02 -6.45
N CYS A 41 -4.37 -2.59 -5.67
CA CYS A 41 -5.27 -1.53 -6.10
C CYS A 41 -5.73 -0.61 -4.95
N LEU A 42 -6.20 0.57 -5.32
CA LEU A 42 -7.08 1.40 -4.50
C LEU A 42 -8.51 1.12 -4.93
N ILE A 43 -9.30 0.49 -4.07
CA ILE A 43 -10.70 0.22 -4.38
C ILE A 43 -11.47 1.55 -4.45
N ASN A 44 -12.23 1.76 -5.52
CA ASN A 44 -13.15 2.87 -5.59
C ASN A 44 -14.42 2.56 -4.78
N ILE A 45 -14.25 2.45 -3.47
CA ILE A 45 -15.34 2.07 -2.56
C ILE A 45 -16.47 3.09 -2.58
N GLY A 46 -16.16 4.37 -2.78
CA GLY A 46 -17.15 5.43 -2.89
C GLY A 46 -18.12 5.18 -4.05
N ASP A 47 -17.60 4.91 -5.23
CA ASP A 47 -18.41 4.57 -6.40
C ASP A 47 -19.24 3.31 -6.19
N MET A 48 -18.64 2.25 -5.65
CA MET A 48 -19.32 0.98 -5.44
C MET A 48 -20.48 1.07 -4.43
N LEU A 49 -20.32 1.85 -3.38
CA LEU A 49 -21.36 2.07 -2.38
C LEU A 49 -22.44 3.03 -2.87
N ASP A 50 -22.09 4.03 -3.67
CA ASP A 50 -23.07 5.02 -4.16
C ASP A 50 -23.91 4.51 -5.32
N ASN A 51 -23.25 3.88 -6.28
CA ASN A 51 -23.89 3.45 -7.54
C ASN A 51 -24.24 1.95 -7.53
N GLY A 52 -23.94 1.27 -6.42
CA GLY A 52 -24.11 -0.17 -6.31
C GLY A 52 -23.00 -0.97 -7.01
N THR A 53 -23.00 -2.24 -6.75
CA THR A 53 -22.05 -3.21 -7.33
C THR A 53 -22.71 -4.56 -7.53
N VAL A 54 -22.04 -5.49 -8.21
CA VAL A 54 -22.58 -6.85 -8.41
C VAL A 54 -21.60 -7.87 -7.83
N MET A 55 -22.09 -8.75 -6.99
CA MET A 55 -21.35 -9.88 -6.43
C MET A 55 -22.14 -11.17 -6.60
N ASN A 56 -21.50 -12.21 -7.13
CA ASN A 56 -22.13 -13.50 -7.43
C ASN A 56 -23.44 -13.36 -8.23
N GLY A 57 -23.47 -12.44 -9.22
CA GLY A 57 -24.63 -12.19 -10.06
C GLY A 57 -25.80 -11.49 -9.35
N LYS A 58 -25.59 -10.96 -8.15
CA LYS A 58 -26.61 -10.23 -7.39
C LYS A 58 -26.23 -8.76 -7.30
N LEU A 59 -27.20 -7.88 -7.66
CA LEU A 59 -27.06 -6.44 -7.51
C LEU A 59 -27.12 -6.08 -6.02
N ILE A 60 -26.10 -5.37 -5.57
CA ILE A 60 -26.02 -4.77 -4.23
C ILE A 60 -26.26 -3.27 -4.41
N GLU A 61 -27.41 -2.81 -3.96
CA GLU A 61 -27.78 -1.41 -4.03
C GLU A 61 -27.03 -0.56 -2.99
N SER A 62 -27.09 0.77 -3.15
CA SER A 62 -26.49 1.72 -2.19
C SER A 62 -27.01 1.49 -0.77
N PRO A 63 -26.14 1.34 0.23
CA PRO A 63 -26.54 1.15 1.62
C PRO A 63 -27.38 2.32 2.16
N LYS A 64 -28.32 1.98 3.06
CA LYS A 64 -29.17 2.99 3.73
C LYS A 64 -28.77 3.25 5.17
N SER A 65 -27.71 2.57 5.67
CA SER A 65 -27.20 2.74 7.02
C SER A 65 -25.70 2.44 7.06
N PHE A 66 -25.05 2.89 8.13
CA PHE A 66 -23.63 2.64 8.36
C PHE A 66 -23.32 1.14 8.53
N GLN A 67 -24.14 0.42 9.30
CA GLN A 67 -23.95 -1.01 9.50
C GLN A 67 -23.97 -1.79 8.18
N VAL A 68 -24.93 -1.48 7.29
CA VAL A 68 -25.00 -2.13 5.98
C VAL A 68 -23.82 -1.73 5.10
N ALA A 69 -23.39 -0.45 5.13
CA ALA A 69 -22.22 0.00 4.40
C ALA A 69 -20.94 -0.75 4.85
N CYS A 70 -20.75 -0.96 6.14
CA CYS A 70 -19.65 -1.77 6.68
C CYS A 70 -19.71 -3.22 6.19
N THR A 71 -20.88 -3.84 6.22
CA THR A 71 -21.06 -5.22 5.75
C THR A 71 -20.76 -5.35 4.26
N VAL A 72 -21.29 -4.44 3.43
CA VAL A 72 -21.02 -4.44 1.98
C VAL A 72 -19.55 -4.20 1.69
N THR A 73 -18.91 -3.28 2.42
CA THR A 73 -17.46 -3.02 2.30
C THR A 73 -16.65 -4.29 2.55
N THR A 74 -16.98 -5.08 3.58
CA THR A 74 -16.25 -6.34 3.85
C THR A 74 -16.45 -7.38 2.77
N GLN A 75 -17.64 -7.47 2.19
CA GLN A 75 -17.92 -8.36 1.06
C GLN A 75 -17.15 -7.95 -0.19
N ILE A 76 -17.06 -6.64 -0.48
CA ILE A 76 -16.25 -6.10 -1.57
C ILE A 76 -14.77 -6.46 -1.34
N ILE A 77 -14.23 -6.24 -0.14
CA ILE A 77 -12.85 -6.57 0.21
C ILE A 77 -12.55 -8.06 -0.06
N ALA A 78 -13.42 -8.95 0.38
CA ALA A 78 -13.25 -10.40 0.17
C ALA A 78 -13.29 -10.77 -1.32
N CYS A 79 -14.21 -10.19 -2.08
CA CYS A 79 -14.36 -10.44 -3.51
C CYS A 79 -13.14 -9.90 -4.30
N VAL A 80 -12.68 -8.69 -4.00
CA VAL A 80 -11.48 -8.09 -4.62
C VAL A 80 -10.24 -8.91 -4.29
N ALA A 81 -10.02 -9.26 -3.02
CA ALA A 81 -8.87 -10.06 -2.58
C ALA A 81 -8.81 -11.45 -3.25
N SER A 82 -9.94 -11.99 -3.68
CA SER A 82 -10.01 -13.28 -4.40
C SER A 82 -9.63 -13.17 -5.87
N ASN A 83 -9.48 -11.96 -6.41
CA ASN A 83 -9.25 -11.70 -7.84
C ASN A 83 -7.95 -10.91 -8.12
N GLN A 84 -7.08 -10.74 -7.13
CA GLN A 84 -5.75 -10.15 -7.25
C GLN A 84 -4.79 -10.85 -6.29
N TYR A 85 -3.47 -10.63 -6.41
CA TYR A 85 -2.50 -11.31 -5.55
C TYR A 85 -1.86 -10.40 -4.49
N GLY A 86 -1.88 -9.10 -4.67
CA GLY A 86 -1.33 -8.15 -3.70
C GLY A 86 -2.40 -7.49 -2.83
N GLY A 87 -2.01 -6.37 -2.22
CA GLY A 87 -2.86 -5.64 -1.29
C GLY A 87 -3.91 -4.76 -1.95
N GLN A 88 -4.91 -4.43 -1.18
CA GLN A 88 -5.94 -3.46 -1.52
C GLN A 88 -6.08 -2.43 -0.42
N SER A 89 -6.51 -1.23 -0.76
CA SER A 89 -6.77 -0.19 0.22
C SER A 89 -8.17 0.38 0.07
N VAL A 90 -8.76 0.72 1.20
CA VAL A 90 -10.09 1.32 1.32
C VAL A 90 -9.96 2.63 2.07
N ASP A 91 -10.42 3.72 1.47
CA ASP A 91 -10.55 5.01 2.16
C ASP A 91 -11.83 5.01 3.01
N MET A 92 -11.64 5.05 4.34
CA MET A 92 -12.74 5.01 5.30
C MET A 92 -13.60 6.27 5.29
N SER A 93 -13.12 7.38 4.70
CA SER A 93 -13.87 8.62 4.60
C SER A 93 -15.18 8.51 3.81
N HIS A 94 -15.26 7.54 2.91
CA HIS A 94 -16.49 7.25 2.16
C HIS A 94 -17.64 6.71 3.02
N LEU A 95 -17.35 6.25 4.24
CA LEU A 95 -18.38 5.70 5.14
C LEU A 95 -19.09 6.78 5.97
N GLY A 96 -18.52 7.98 6.09
CA GLY A 96 -19.07 9.07 6.91
C GLY A 96 -20.49 9.45 6.54
N LYS A 97 -20.80 9.54 5.24
CA LYS A 97 -22.17 9.83 4.78
C LYS A 97 -23.21 8.80 5.20
N TYR A 98 -22.83 7.54 5.33
CA TYR A 98 -23.72 6.47 5.78
C TYR A 98 -23.97 6.55 7.28
N LEU A 99 -22.98 7.01 8.05
CA LEU A 99 -23.16 7.28 9.48
C LEU A 99 -24.13 8.46 9.70
N ARG A 100 -24.03 9.52 8.86
CA ARG A 100 -25.00 10.62 8.88
C ARG A 100 -26.40 10.15 8.52
N ARG A 101 -26.56 9.31 7.49
CA ARG A 101 -27.86 8.70 7.14
C ARG A 101 -28.45 7.88 8.30
N SER A 102 -27.63 7.14 9.00
CA SER A 102 -28.07 6.42 10.21
C SER A 102 -28.52 7.36 11.30
N ARG A 103 -27.79 8.44 11.57
CA ARG A 103 -28.18 9.49 12.53
C ARG A 103 -29.54 10.08 12.20
N GLU A 104 -29.74 10.48 10.95
CA GLU A 104 -31.01 11.03 10.47
C GLU A 104 -32.18 10.05 10.62
N LYS A 105 -31.94 8.77 10.29
CA LYS A 105 -32.91 7.70 10.45
C LYS A 105 -33.26 7.50 11.92
N PHE A 106 -32.29 7.42 12.83
CA PHE A 106 -32.54 7.27 14.26
C PHE A 106 -33.30 8.46 14.83
N ARG A 107 -32.94 9.69 14.43
CA ARG A 107 -33.66 10.90 14.87
C ARG A 107 -35.15 10.81 14.51
N LYS A 108 -35.48 10.43 13.28
CA LYS A 108 -36.87 10.25 12.85
C LYS A 108 -37.56 9.15 13.67
N HIS A 109 -36.93 7.99 13.81
CA HIS A 109 -37.54 6.85 14.53
C HIS A 109 -37.81 7.19 15.99
N ILE A 110 -36.82 7.76 16.71
CA ILE A 110 -36.98 8.12 18.13
C ILE A 110 -38.09 9.18 18.29
N PHE A 111 -38.13 10.18 17.40
CA PHE A 111 -39.19 11.18 17.46
C PHE A 111 -40.58 10.55 17.33
N TYR A 112 -40.77 9.60 16.42
CA TYR A 112 -42.04 8.87 16.28
C TYR A 112 -42.31 7.92 17.45
N GLU A 113 -41.32 7.20 17.94
CA GLU A 113 -41.43 6.32 19.12
C GLU A 113 -41.86 7.08 20.37
N CYS A 114 -41.43 8.32 20.52
CA CYS A 114 -41.82 9.23 21.59
C CYS A 114 -43.12 9.99 21.31
N ALA A 115 -43.86 9.65 20.25
CA ALA A 115 -45.06 10.35 19.80
C ALA A 115 -44.89 11.88 19.66
N GLY A 116 -43.67 12.35 19.31
CA GLY A 116 -43.31 13.76 19.20
C GLY A 116 -43.18 14.48 20.56
N GLN A 117 -43.30 13.76 21.69
CA GLN A 117 -43.24 14.33 23.05
C GLN A 117 -41.84 14.13 23.67
N VAL A 118 -40.80 14.58 23.02
CA VAL A 118 -39.42 14.52 23.48
C VAL A 118 -38.75 15.86 23.28
N ASP A 119 -38.09 16.38 24.32
CA ASP A 119 -37.29 17.59 24.17
C ASP A 119 -36.04 17.35 23.33
N GLU A 120 -35.52 18.40 22.72
CA GLU A 120 -34.40 18.32 21.79
C GLU A 120 -33.15 17.72 22.43
N ALA A 121 -32.81 18.06 23.67
CA ALA A 121 -31.64 17.56 24.35
C ALA A 121 -31.72 16.05 24.62
N THR A 122 -32.90 15.58 25.02
CA THR A 122 -33.15 14.14 25.21
C THR A 122 -33.13 13.40 23.87
N LEU A 123 -33.74 13.97 22.83
CA LEU A 123 -33.72 13.42 21.49
C LEU A 123 -32.28 13.25 20.99
N GLU A 124 -31.47 14.30 21.05
CA GLU A 124 -30.06 14.25 20.60
C GLU A 124 -29.23 13.25 21.42
N ARG A 125 -29.45 13.15 22.72
CA ARG A 125 -28.78 12.15 23.57
C ARG A 125 -29.11 10.73 23.10
N LEU A 126 -30.39 10.41 22.92
CA LEU A 126 -30.85 9.09 22.45
C LEU A 126 -30.33 8.76 21.04
N VAL A 127 -30.30 9.75 20.14
CA VAL A 127 -29.72 9.61 18.80
C VAL A 127 -28.23 9.28 18.89
N ASN A 128 -27.49 10.05 19.70
CA ASN A 128 -26.06 9.83 19.89
C ASN A 128 -25.75 8.42 20.43
N ASP A 129 -26.55 7.94 21.39
CA ASP A 129 -26.37 6.60 21.96
C ASP A 129 -26.56 5.53 20.87
N ARG A 130 -27.65 5.60 20.07
CA ARG A 130 -27.87 4.66 18.96
C ARG A 130 -26.80 4.76 17.86
N VAL A 131 -26.33 5.94 17.53
CA VAL A 131 -25.24 6.14 16.56
C VAL A 131 -23.94 5.51 17.06
N ARG A 132 -23.61 5.64 18.35
CA ARG A 132 -22.42 5.02 18.94
C ARG A 132 -22.51 3.49 18.90
N ASP A 133 -23.66 2.93 19.21
CA ASP A 133 -23.87 1.47 19.17
C ASP A 133 -23.71 0.92 17.74
N GLU A 134 -24.30 1.60 16.76
CA GLU A 134 -24.17 1.21 15.34
C GLU A 134 -22.74 1.39 14.84
N LEU A 135 -22.07 2.48 15.22
CA LEU A 135 -20.67 2.76 14.89
C LEU A 135 -19.76 1.64 15.40
N LYS A 136 -19.90 1.28 16.69
CA LYS A 136 -19.15 0.20 17.31
C LYS A 136 -19.39 -1.13 16.59
N SER A 137 -20.63 -1.47 16.32
CA SER A 137 -21.01 -2.73 15.65
C SER A 137 -20.50 -2.77 14.20
N GLY A 138 -20.62 -1.67 13.47
CA GLY A 138 -20.14 -1.58 12.08
C GLY A 138 -18.63 -1.72 11.96
N VAL A 139 -17.87 -1.01 12.78
CA VAL A 139 -16.40 -1.11 12.82
C VAL A 139 -15.97 -2.51 13.27
N GLN A 140 -16.65 -3.09 14.25
CA GLN A 140 -16.39 -4.47 14.69
C GLN A 140 -16.65 -5.47 13.55
N THR A 141 -17.70 -5.27 12.76
CA THR A 141 -17.98 -6.10 11.58
C THR A 141 -16.81 -6.07 10.61
N ILE A 142 -16.28 -4.90 10.28
CA ILE A 142 -15.10 -4.78 9.40
C ILE A 142 -13.91 -5.55 10.00
N GLN A 143 -13.61 -5.32 11.26
CA GLN A 143 -12.45 -5.92 11.92
C GLN A 143 -12.54 -7.45 11.98
N TYR A 144 -13.68 -8.01 12.39
CA TYR A 144 -13.85 -9.45 12.51
C TYR A 144 -13.98 -10.14 11.15
N GLN A 145 -14.72 -9.57 10.22
CA GLN A 145 -14.87 -10.15 8.89
C GLN A 145 -13.53 -10.26 8.15
N ILE A 146 -12.68 -9.23 8.19
CA ILE A 146 -11.35 -9.28 7.56
C ILE A 146 -10.48 -10.38 8.17
N ASN A 147 -10.61 -10.66 9.46
CA ASN A 147 -9.80 -11.66 10.16
C ASN A 147 -10.38 -13.08 10.11
N THR A 148 -11.64 -13.24 9.75
CA THR A 148 -12.32 -14.54 9.71
C THR A 148 -12.68 -15.00 8.30
N LEU A 149 -12.70 -14.09 7.33
CA LEU A 149 -12.88 -14.44 5.92
C LEU A 149 -11.59 -14.99 5.32
N MET A 150 -11.73 -16.01 4.50
CA MET A 150 -10.65 -16.51 3.68
C MET A 150 -10.93 -16.21 2.20
N THR A 151 -9.92 -15.78 1.48
CA THR A 151 -9.98 -15.65 0.02
C THR A 151 -10.00 -17.03 -0.63
N THR A 152 -10.31 -17.08 -1.91
CA THR A 152 -10.21 -18.34 -2.70
C THR A 152 -8.80 -18.95 -2.67
N ASN A 153 -7.79 -18.16 -2.36
CA ASN A 153 -6.39 -18.59 -2.21
C ASN A 153 -6.06 -19.11 -0.79
N GLY A 154 -7.04 -19.18 0.11
CA GLY A 154 -6.86 -19.67 1.48
C GLY A 154 -6.11 -18.71 2.42
N GLN A 155 -6.09 -17.43 2.11
CA GLN A 155 -5.44 -16.39 2.93
C GLN A 155 -6.46 -15.36 3.42
N SER A 156 -6.18 -14.70 4.55
CA SER A 156 -6.93 -13.51 4.93
C SER A 156 -6.74 -12.39 3.92
N PRO A 157 -7.76 -11.55 3.66
CA PRO A 157 -7.62 -10.42 2.76
C PRO A 157 -6.50 -9.49 3.19
N PHE A 158 -5.53 -9.24 2.30
CA PHE A 158 -4.50 -8.24 2.51
C PHE A 158 -5.10 -6.86 2.24
N VAL A 159 -5.53 -6.17 3.28
CA VAL A 159 -6.24 -4.89 3.18
C VAL A 159 -5.66 -3.84 4.11
N THR A 160 -5.64 -2.60 3.61
CA THR A 160 -5.28 -1.39 4.34
C THR A 160 -6.50 -0.49 4.46
N LEU A 161 -6.80 -0.01 5.65
CA LEU A 161 -7.78 1.04 5.88
C LEU A 161 -7.04 2.38 5.98
N PHE A 162 -7.42 3.29 5.11
CA PHE A 162 -6.87 4.63 5.06
C PHE A 162 -7.72 5.59 5.91
N LEU A 163 -7.10 6.20 6.88
CA LEU A 163 -7.72 7.06 7.90
C LEU A 163 -7.29 8.50 7.65
N ASN A 164 -8.07 9.22 6.88
CA ASN A 164 -7.80 10.60 6.49
C ASN A 164 -8.94 11.53 6.93
N LEU A 165 -8.61 12.54 7.71
CA LEU A 165 -9.54 13.57 8.18
C LEU A 165 -9.31 14.86 7.39
N ARG A 166 -9.95 15.00 6.23
CA ARG A 166 -9.81 16.19 5.39
C ARG A 166 -10.73 17.31 5.89
N GLU A 167 -10.20 18.52 6.02
CA GLU A 167 -10.96 19.69 6.49
C GLU A 167 -12.08 20.11 5.52
N ASP A 168 -11.93 19.82 4.24
CA ASP A 168 -12.92 20.10 3.19
C ASP A 168 -14.00 19.04 3.04
N ASP A 169 -13.92 17.94 3.81
CA ASP A 169 -14.90 16.85 3.76
C ASP A 169 -16.20 17.25 4.46
N PRO A 170 -17.36 17.24 3.78
CA PRO A 170 -18.65 17.56 4.40
C PRO A 170 -19.08 16.58 5.51
N TYR A 171 -18.40 15.44 5.61
CA TYR A 171 -18.63 14.38 6.61
C TYR A 171 -17.47 14.26 7.61
N LEU A 172 -16.66 15.30 7.77
CA LEU A 172 -15.48 15.29 8.62
C LEU A 172 -15.79 14.85 10.07
N GLU A 173 -16.92 15.29 10.63
CA GLU A 173 -17.30 14.93 12.01
C GLU A 173 -17.63 13.44 12.13
N GLU A 174 -18.38 12.88 11.18
CA GLU A 174 -18.68 11.47 11.13
C GLU A 174 -17.41 10.63 10.89
N ASN A 175 -16.53 11.10 10.00
CA ASN A 175 -15.26 10.44 9.73
C ASN A 175 -14.34 10.45 10.95
N ALA A 176 -14.33 11.53 11.74
CA ALA A 176 -13.60 11.56 13.01
C ALA A 176 -14.08 10.49 13.99
N LEU A 177 -15.40 10.29 14.11
CA LEU A 177 -15.97 9.22 14.94
C LEU A 177 -15.58 7.83 14.43
N ILE A 178 -15.60 7.62 13.11
CA ILE A 178 -15.20 6.34 12.50
C ILE A 178 -13.72 6.06 12.77
N VAL A 179 -12.84 7.03 12.54
CA VAL A 179 -11.40 6.89 12.77
C VAL A 179 -11.11 6.61 14.25
N GLU A 180 -11.75 7.34 15.15
CA GLU A 180 -11.62 7.13 16.59
C GLU A 180 -12.01 5.69 16.97
N GLU A 181 -13.15 5.21 16.48
CA GLU A 181 -13.63 3.86 16.81
C GLU A 181 -12.74 2.76 16.21
N VAL A 182 -12.25 2.95 14.98
CA VAL A 182 -11.27 2.03 14.36
C VAL A 182 -10.01 1.92 15.22
N LEU A 183 -9.48 3.04 15.69
CA LEU A 183 -8.29 3.07 16.54
C LEU A 183 -8.55 2.47 17.93
N ARG A 184 -9.72 2.72 18.54
CA ARG A 184 -10.11 2.12 19.84
C ARG A 184 -10.16 0.60 19.75
N GLN A 185 -10.82 0.07 18.73
CA GLN A 185 -10.92 -1.38 18.55
C GLN A 185 -9.57 -2.01 18.20
N ARG A 186 -8.72 -1.32 17.43
CA ARG A 186 -7.35 -1.79 17.18
C ARG A 186 -6.52 -1.80 18.46
N LEU A 187 -6.63 -0.77 19.30
CA LEU A 187 -5.93 -0.67 20.58
C LEU A 187 -6.34 -1.82 21.53
N GLU A 188 -7.61 -2.20 21.57
CA GLU A 188 -8.11 -3.37 22.29
C GLU A 188 -7.53 -4.66 21.72
N GLY A 189 -7.59 -4.84 20.41
CA GLY A 189 -7.17 -6.05 19.71
C GLY A 189 -8.29 -7.04 19.49
N ILE A 190 -7.95 -8.24 19.04
CA ILE A 190 -8.88 -9.36 18.82
C ILE A 190 -8.51 -10.51 19.73
N LYS A 191 -9.48 -11.20 20.29
CA LYS A 191 -9.26 -12.42 21.08
C LYS A 191 -8.91 -13.59 20.17
N ASN A 192 -7.84 -14.30 20.52
CA ASN A 192 -7.53 -15.59 19.93
C ASN A 192 -8.40 -16.70 20.54
N GLU A 193 -8.18 -17.93 20.14
CA GLU A 193 -8.90 -19.12 20.63
C GLU A 193 -8.77 -19.35 22.15
N ALA A 194 -7.68 -18.86 22.75
CA ALA A 194 -7.45 -18.92 24.19
C ALA A 194 -8.08 -17.74 24.95
N GLY A 195 -8.83 -16.85 24.27
CA GLY A 195 -9.46 -15.68 24.86
C GLY A 195 -8.49 -14.52 25.15
N VAL A 196 -7.24 -14.61 24.70
CA VAL A 196 -6.22 -13.58 24.90
C VAL A 196 -6.29 -12.56 23.78
N TYR A 197 -6.26 -11.27 24.13
CA TYR A 197 -6.22 -10.20 23.15
C TYR A 197 -4.85 -10.12 22.43
N ILE A 198 -4.87 -10.31 21.14
CA ILE A 198 -3.71 -10.23 20.24
C ILE A 198 -3.84 -9.08 19.26
N THR A 199 -2.71 -8.72 18.64
CA THR A 199 -2.70 -7.77 17.53
C THR A 199 -3.04 -8.51 16.23
N PRO A 200 -4.14 -8.17 15.55
CA PRO A 200 -4.46 -8.78 14.25
C PRO A 200 -3.48 -8.30 13.19
N ALA A 201 -3.11 -9.19 12.26
CA ALA A 201 -2.24 -8.84 11.13
C ALA A 201 -2.94 -7.86 10.16
N PHE A 202 -4.25 -8.00 9.99
CA PHE A 202 -5.09 -7.16 9.13
C PHE A 202 -6.35 -6.68 9.86
N PRO A 203 -6.95 -5.58 9.39
CA PRO A 203 -6.46 -4.66 8.37
C PRO A 203 -5.20 -3.92 8.84
N LYS A 204 -4.30 -3.56 7.91
CA LYS A 204 -3.30 -2.54 8.18
C LYS A 204 -3.99 -1.19 8.27
N LEU A 205 -3.46 -0.29 9.10
CA LEU A 205 -3.99 1.06 9.26
C LEU A 205 -2.95 2.07 8.82
N VAL A 206 -3.37 3.05 8.03
CA VAL A 206 -2.55 4.21 7.65
C VAL A 206 -3.30 5.47 8.06
N TYR A 207 -2.67 6.29 8.90
CA TYR A 207 -3.25 7.51 9.46
C TYR A 207 -2.53 8.74 8.91
N VAL A 208 -3.30 9.72 8.44
CA VAL A 208 -2.76 10.96 7.88
C VAL A 208 -2.59 12.00 8.96
N LEU A 209 -1.36 12.50 9.09
CA LEU A 209 -1.02 13.64 9.93
C LEU A 209 -1.17 14.93 9.12
N ASP A 210 -2.08 15.81 9.53
CA ASP A 210 -2.25 17.16 9.02
C ASP A 210 -2.26 18.15 10.19
N GLU A 211 -2.16 19.45 9.92
CA GLU A 211 -2.00 20.46 10.99
C GLU A 211 -3.15 20.46 11.99
N HIS A 212 -4.40 20.31 11.52
CA HIS A 212 -5.59 20.31 12.37
C HIS A 212 -5.74 19.09 13.29
N ASN A 213 -5.01 18.01 13.04
CA ASN A 213 -5.07 16.81 13.88
C ASN A 213 -3.76 16.46 14.60
N CYS A 214 -2.61 16.99 14.16
CA CYS A 214 -1.33 16.66 14.80
C CYS A 214 -0.75 17.79 15.67
N LEU A 215 -1.21 19.03 15.49
CA LEU A 215 -0.77 20.14 16.34
C LEU A 215 -1.58 20.18 17.64
N LYS A 216 -0.87 20.37 18.76
CA LYS A 216 -1.48 20.44 20.09
C LYS A 216 -2.51 21.56 20.16
N GLY A 217 -3.71 21.23 20.64
CA GLY A 217 -4.85 22.14 20.72
C GLY A 217 -5.71 22.17 19.44
N GLY A 218 -5.37 21.39 18.43
CA GLY A 218 -6.23 21.16 17.27
C GLY A 218 -7.50 20.39 17.65
N LYS A 219 -8.58 20.59 16.89
CA LYS A 219 -9.90 19.95 17.17
C LYS A 219 -9.81 18.43 17.26
N TYR A 220 -8.89 17.81 16.51
CA TYR A 220 -8.74 16.36 16.39
C TYR A 220 -7.39 15.85 16.90
N ASP A 221 -6.64 16.63 17.69
CA ASP A 221 -5.35 16.21 18.26
C ASP A 221 -5.49 14.97 19.16
N TYR A 222 -6.63 14.83 19.85
CA TYR A 222 -6.93 13.66 20.67
C TYR A 222 -6.99 12.34 19.86
N ILE A 223 -7.35 12.40 18.57
CA ILE A 223 -7.35 11.22 17.68
C ILE A 223 -5.91 10.83 17.37
N THR A 224 -5.02 11.78 17.11
CA THR A 224 -3.60 11.52 16.92
C THR A 224 -2.96 10.95 18.18
N GLU A 225 -3.31 11.46 19.36
CA GLU A 225 -2.87 10.89 20.64
C GLU A 225 -3.31 9.40 20.77
N LEU A 226 -4.56 9.13 20.43
CA LEU A 226 -5.07 7.75 20.40
C LEU A 226 -4.34 6.89 19.37
N ALA A 227 -4.04 7.41 18.18
CA ALA A 227 -3.27 6.73 17.14
C ALA A 227 -1.86 6.37 17.62
N VAL A 228 -1.17 7.29 18.29
CA VAL A 228 0.16 7.03 18.88
C VAL A 228 0.12 5.94 19.93
N ARG A 229 -0.86 5.99 20.86
CA ARG A 229 -1.07 4.90 21.85
C ARG A 229 -1.34 3.56 21.17
N CYS A 230 -2.10 3.58 20.09
CA CYS A 230 -2.40 2.39 19.31
C CYS A 230 -1.13 1.83 18.65
N SER A 231 -0.31 2.65 18.00
CA SER A 231 0.95 2.24 17.40
C SER A 231 1.92 1.68 18.44
N ALA A 232 2.02 2.32 19.60
CA ALA A 232 2.87 1.88 20.71
C ALA A 232 2.50 0.47 21.23
N LYS A 233 1.23 0.11 21.22
CA LYS A 233 0.74 -1.19 21.72
C LYS A 233 0.57 -2.24 20.62
N ARG A 234 0.18 -1.81 19.41
CA ARG A 234 -0.30 -2.67 18.33
C ARG A 234 0.46 -2.53 17.01
N MET A 235 1.55 -1.76 16.98
CA MET A 235 2.41 -1.52 15.81
C MET A 235 1.74 -0.77 14.64
N TYR A 236 0.47 -0.45 14.71
CA TYR A 236 -0.30 0.32 13.73
C TYR A 236 -1.10 1.42 14.46
N PRO A 237 -1.43 2.53 13.78
CA PRO A 237 -1.25 2.81 12.34
C PRO A 237 0.19 3.19 11.96
N ASP A 238 0.50 3.03 10.65
CA ASP A 238 1.58 3.76 9.98
C ASP A 238 1.11 5.20 9.72
N TYR A 239 2.06 6.13 9.55
CA TYR A 239 1.74 7.57 9.42
C TYR A 239 2.16 8.12 8.07
N ILE A 240 1.31 8.99 7.51
CA ILE A 240 1.59 9.78 6.32
C ILE A 240 1.50 11.26 6.67
N SER A 241 2.52 12.04 6.30
CA SER A 241 2.46 13.49 6.37
C SER A 241 1.67 14.06 5.20
N ALA A 242 0.52 14.69 5.46
CA ALA A 242 -0.26 15.37 4.43
C ALA A 242 0.57 16.45 3.71
N LYS A 243 1.36 17.23 4.45
CA LYS A 243 2.23 18.27 3.92
C LYS A 243 3.22 17.67 2.91
N LYS A 244 3.91 16.57 3.24
CA LYS A 244 4.88 15.94 2.36
C LYS A 244 4.24 15.26 1.16
N MET A 245 3.08 14.67 1.32
CA MET A 245 2.33 14.14 0.18
C MET A 245 1.93 15.26 -0.78
N LYS A 246 1.38 16.36 -0.29
CA LYS A 246 1.02 17.52 -1.13
C LYS A 246 2.23 18.08 -1.90
N GLU A 247 3.41 18.14 -1.26
CA GLU A 247 4.66 18.57 -1.91
C GLU A 247 5.10 17.62 -3.04
N ASN A 248 4.98 16.31 -2.84
CA ASN A 248 5.52 15.29 -3.74
C ASN A 248 4.53 14.83 -4.82
N TYR A 249 3.22 15.04 -4.63
CA TYR A 249 2.15 14.49 -5.48
C TYR A 249 1.14 15.56 -5.91
N GLU A 250 1.63 16.71 -6.38
CA GLU A 250 0.85 17.78 -7.00
C GLU A 250 -0.34 18.24 -6.14
N GLY A 251 -0.13 18.39 -4.83
CA GLY A 251 -1.15 18.85 -3.89
C GLY A 251 -2.12 17.77 -3.40
N ASN A 252 -1.91 16.51 -3.74
CA ASN A 252 -2.81 15.43 -3.41
C ASN A 252 -2.35 14.63 -2.17
N VAL A 253 -3.34 14.13 -1.42
CA VAL A 253 -3.18 13.16 -0.34
C VAL A 253 -4.07 11.97 -0.64
N PHE A 254 -3.49 10.79 -0.72
CA PHE A 254 -4.18 9.56 -1.09
C PHE A 254 -3.56 8.34 -0.41
N SER A 255 -4.29 7.24 -0.39
CA SER A 255 -3.84 5.99 0.22
C SER A 255 -2.72 5.33 -0.58
N PRO A 256 -1.74 4.68 0.07
CA PRO A 256 -0.93 3.68 -0.59
C PRO A 256 -1.81 2.49 -1.01
N MET A 257 -1.42 1.82 -2.09
CA MET A 257 -2.01 0.52 -2.46
C MET A 257 -1.38 -0.57 -1.58
N GLY A 258 -2.22 -1.30 -0.87
CA GLY A 258 -1.72 -2.29 0.09
C GLY A 258 -0.93 -1.60 1.21
N CYS A 259 0.39 -1.82 1.27
CA CYS A 259 1.20 -1.24 2.35
C CYS A 259 1.87 0.08 1.98
N ARG A 260 2.52 0.18 0.81
CA ARG A 260 3.53 1.23 0.54
C ARG A 260 3.66 1.61 -0.93
N SER A 261 2.87 1.02 -1.82
CA SER A 261 2.90 1.34 -3.24
C SER A 261 2.07 2.59 -3.50
N PHE A 262 2.70 3.63 -4.04
CA PHE A 262 2.03 4.88 -4.38
C PHE A 262 1.80 5.01 -5.88
N LEU A 263 0.62 5.53 -6.23
CA LEU A 263 0.29 5.93 -7.59
C LEU A 263 0.90 7.29 -7.91
N SER A 264 1.24 7.51 -9.16
CA SER A 264 1.55 8.87 -9.65
C SER A 264 0.26 9.67 -9.85
N PRO A 265 0.28 11.01 -9.70
CA PRO A 265 -0.86 11.85 -10.06
C PRO A 265 -1.31 11.57 -11.49
N TRP A 266 -2.61 11.43 -11.67
CA TRP A 266 -3.25 11.22 -12.96
C TRP A 266 -4.58 11.95 -12.98
N LYS A 267 -4.94 12.52 -14.13
CA LYS A 267 -6.18 13.26 -14.32
C LYS A 267 -7.08 12.59 -15.34
N ASP A 268 -8.36 12.57 -15.04
CA ASP A 268 -9.40 12.11 -15.95
C ASP A 268 -9.60 13.08 -17.13
N ALA A 269 -10.53 12.74 -18.03
CA ALA A 269 -10.85 13.58 -19.20
C ALA A 269 -11.39 14.97 -18.83
N ASN A 270 -11.88 15.15 -17.60
CA ASN A 270 -12.38 16.42 -17.08
C ASN A 270 -11.30 17.23 -16.36
N GLY A 271 -10.07 16.71 -16.25
CA GLY A 271 -8.95 17.34 -15.56
C GLY A 271 -8.93 17.13 -14.05
N ASN A 272 -9.78 16.26 -13.50
CA ASN A 272 -9.82 15.94 -12.09
C ASN A 272 -8.82 14.86 -11.74
N TYR A 273 -8.10 15.03 -10.62
CA TYR A 273 -7.25 13.96 -10.10
C TYR A 273 -8.07 12.75 -9.68
N GLN A 274 -7.59 11.56 -10.04
CA GLN A 274 -8.17 10.29 -9.62
C GLN A 274 -7.07 9.37 -9.10
N PHE A 275 -7.27 8.83 -7.91
CA PHE A 275 -6.41 7.81 -7.30
C PHE A 275 -7.17 6.50 -7.07
N GLU A 276 -8.38 6.58 -6.53
CA GLU A 276 -9.24 5.41 -6.37
C GLU A 276 -9.67 4.83 -7.72
N GLY A 277 -9.85 3.53 -7.78
CA GLY A 277 -10.11 2.81 -9.02
C GLY A 277 -8.86 2.63 -9.89
N ARG A 278 -7.65 2.78 -9.32
CA ARG A 278 -6.38 2.59 -10.03
C ARG A 278 -5.58 1.47 -9.40
N PHE A 279 -4.60 0.93 -10.12
CA PHE A 279 -3.92 -0.31 -9.74
C PHE A 279 -2.45 -0.34 -10.15
N ASN A 280 -1.72 -1.32 -9.59
CA ASN A 280 -0.34 -1.64 -9.94
C ASN A 280 -0.29 -2.98 -10.67
N GLN A 281 0.37 -3.01 -11.83
CA GLN A 281 0.46 -4.19 -12.69
C GLN A 281 1.40 -5.26 -12.13
N GLY A 282 2.45 -4.86 -11.40
CA GLY A 282 3.42 -5.77 -10.81
C GLY A 282 4.75 -5.09 -10.46
N VAL A 283 5.66 -5.88 -9.89
CA VAL A 283 6.95 -5.42 -9.37
C VAL A 283 8.07 -6.34 -9.81
N VAL A 284 9.22 -5.76 -10.13
CA VAL A 284 10.51 -6.44 -10.25
C VAL A 284 11.53 -5.67 -9.43
N SER A 285 12.32 -6.35 -8.61
CA SER A 285 13.33 -5.70 -7.76
C SER A 285 14.75 -6.03 -8.22
N LEU A 286 15.60 -5.01 -8.16
CA LEU A 286 17.01 -5.05 -8.53
C LEU A 286 17.89 -5.34 -7.31
N ASN A 287 18.86 -6.22 -7.45
CA ASN A 287 19.92 -6.48 -6.47
C ASN A 287 21.10 -5.55 -6.70
N LEU A 288 21.18 -4.43 -5.99
CA LEU A 288 22.28 -3.47 -6.10
C LEU A 288 23.62 -4.03 -5.57
N PRO A 289 23.68 -4.74 -4.41
CA PRO A 289 24.90 -5.33 -3.90
C PRO A 289 25.61 -6.25 -4.90
N GLN A 290 24.86 -7.07 -5.64
CA GLN A 290 25.46 -7.97 -6.63
C GLN A 290 26.21 -7.19 -7.73
N ILE A 291 25.69 -6.03 -8.16
CA ILE A 291 26.35 -5.15 -9.12
C ILE A 291 27.68 -4.65 -8.53
N GLY A 292 27.68 -4.21 -7.28
CA GLY A 292 28.88 -3.77 -6.57
C GLY A 292 29.94 -4.87 -6.45
N ILE A 293 29.54 -6.10 -6.11
CA ILE A 293 30.45 -7.26 -6.01
C ILE A 293 31.10 -7.53 -7.37
N LEU A 294 30.31 -7.57 -8.42
CA LEU A 294 30.80 -7.87 -9.78
C LEU A 294 31.68 -6.75 -10.36
N SER A 295 31.48 -5.51 -9.92
CA SER A 295 32.26 -4.36 -10.37
C SER A 295 33.65 -4.26 -9.73
N LYS A 296 33.90 -4.98 -8.64
CA LYS A 296 35.20 -5.07 -7.93
C LYS A 296 35.82 -3.69 -7.61
N GLY A 297 34.99 -2.70 -7.28
CA GLY A 297 35.41 -1.34 -6.95
C GLY A 297 35.67 -0.43 -8.17
N ASP A 298 35.53 -0.93 -9.38
CA ASP A 298 35.60 -0.13 -10.61
C ASP A 298 34.27 0.59 -10.86
N GLU A 299 34.27 1.91 -10.79
CA GLU A 299 33.05 2.72 -10.93
C GLU A 299 32.50 2.72 -12.36
N ASP A 300 33.35 2.71 -13.39
CA ASP A 300 32.91 2.66 -14.79
C ASP A 300 32.26 1.29 -15.09
N ALA A 301 32.84 0.21 -14.58
CA ALA A 301 32.24 -1.11 -14.68
C ALA A 301 30.89 -1.19 -13.93
N PHE A 302 30.81 -0.53 -12.78
CA PHE A 302 29.55 -0.44 -12.01
C PHE A 302 28.42 0.20 -12.82
N TRP A 303 28.63 1.38 -13.36
CA TRP A 303 27.60 2.09 -14.11
C TRP A 303 27.16 1.33 -15.38
N LYS A 304 28.13 0.74 -16.09
CA LYS A 304 27.81 -0.11 -17.25
C LYS A 304 26.97 -1.32 -16.88
N LEU A 305 27.32 -2.01 -15.78
CA LEU A 305 26.57 -3.17 -15.33
C LEU A 305 25.20 -2.78 -14.77
N LEU A 306 25.09 -1.65 -14.07
CA LEU A 306 23.81 -1.10 -13.62
C LEU A 306 22.86 -0.87 -14.80
N ASP A 307 23.34 -0.27 -15.89
CA ASP A 307 22.53 -0.04 -17.10
C ASP A 307 22.06 -1.35 -17.73
N GLN A 308 22.92 -2.36 -17.80
CA GLN A 308 22.54 -3.70 -18.27
C GLN A 308 21.47 -4.34 -17.38
N ARG A 309 21.59 -4.20 -16.06
CA ARG A 309 20.60 -4.74 -15.10
C ARG A 309 19.28 -3.97 -15.15
N LEU A 310 19.31 -2.67 -15.39
CA LEU A 310 18.11 -1.87 -15.60
C LEU A 310 17.36 -2.31 -16.86
N GLN A 311 18.06 -2.57 -17.97
CA GLN A 311 17.45 -3.12 -19.16
C GLN A 311 16.78 -4.48 -18.90
N LEU A 312 17.43 -5.34 -18.13
CA LEU A 312 16.88 -6.63 -17.72
C LEU A 312 15.61 -6.46 -16.86
N CYS A 313 15.59 -5.51 -15.93
CA CYS A 313 14.41 -5.17 -15.14
C CYS A 313 13.27 -4.66 -16.02
N PHE A 314 13.58 -3.80 -16.99
CA PHE A 314 12.60 -3.31 -17.96
C PHE A 314 11.92 -4.47 -18.70
N GLU A 315 12.71 -5.36 -19.26
CA GLU A 315 12.18 -6.52 -20.01
C GLU A 315 11.35 -7.46 -19.12
N ALA A 316 11.77 -7.67 -17.86
CA ALA A 316 11.01 -8.44 -16.89
C ALA A 316 9.67 -7.76 -16.51
N LEU A 317 9.66 -6.43 -16.35
CA LEU A 317 8.44 -5.66 -16.12
C LEU A 317 7.53 -5.68 -17.34
N MET A 318 8.09 -5.63 -18.54
CA MET A 318 7.32 -5.77 -19.80
C MET A 318 6.66 -7.15 -19.93
N CYS A 319 7.23 -8.23 -19.37
CA CYS A 319 6.55 -9.50 -19.29
C CYS A 319 5.24 -9.41 -18.49
N ARG A 320 5.27 -8.68 -17.35
CA ARG A 320 4.08 -8.41 -16.54
C ARG A 320 3.03 -7.60 -17.31
N HIS A 321 3.46 -6.52 -17.93
CA HIS A 321 2.59 -5.66 -18.72
C HIS A 321 1.94 -6.43 -19.88
N ASN A 322 2.73 -7.17 -20.64
CA ASN A 322 2.26 -7.91 -21.80
C ASN A 322 1.27 -9.04 -21.44
N ALA A 323 1.42 -9.63 -20.24
CA ALA A 323 0.46 -10.65 -19.75
C ALA A 323 -0.93 -10.06 -19.52
N LEU A 324 -1.06 -8.75 -19.29
CA LEU A 324 -2.34 -8.08 -19.07
C LEU A 324 -2.97 -7.49 -20.34
N LYS A 325 -2.21 -7.35 -21.44
CA LYS A 325 -2.70 -6.67 -22.67
C LYS A 325 -3.94 -7.31 -23.28
N ASN A 326 -4.04 -8.63 -23.24
CA ASN A 326 -5.14 -9.35 -23.86
C ASN A 326 -6.25 -9.74 -22.86
N VAL A 327 -6.23 -9.14 -21.68
CA VAL A 327 -7.24 -9.40 -20.64
C VAL A 327 -8.51 -8.61 -20.95
N HIS A 328 -9.65 -9.24 -20.77
CA HIS A 328 -10.97 -8.64 -20.96
C HIS A 328 -11.68 -8.49 -19.60
N SER A 329 -12.64 -7.61 -19.55
CA SER A 329 -13.37 -7.26 -18.32
C SER A 329 -14.08 -8.45 -17.66
N ASP A 330 -14.34 -9.53 -18.39
CA ASP A 330 -14.94 -10.76 -17.87
C ASP A 330 -14.00 -11.59 -16.99
N SER A 331 -12.68 -11.34 -17.06
CA SER A 331 -11.69 -12.05 -16.24
C SER A 331 -11.86 -11.77 -14.73
N SER A 332 -12.29 -10.58 -14.38
CA SER A 332 -12.62 -10.16 -13.02
C SER A 332 -13.69 -9.07 -13.03
N PRO A 333 -14.97 -9.45 -13.11
CA PRO A 333 -16.07 -8.47 -13.18
C PRO A 333 -16.08 -7.46 -12.03
N ILE A 334 -15.71 -7.88 -10.81
CA ILE A 334 -15.67 -6.97 -9.65
C ILE A 334 -14.70 -5.80 -9.86
N HIS A 335 -13.54 -6.06 -10.47
CA HIS A 335 -12.55 -5.04 -10.78
C HIS A 335 -12.98 -4.17 -11.96
N TRP A 336 -13.37 -4.81 -13.08
CA TRP A 336 -13.42 -4.15 -14.37
C TRP A 336 -14.82 -3.67 -14.78
N GLN A 337 -15.90 -4.35 -14.29
CA GLN A 337 -17.28 -4.05 -14.68
C GLN A 337 -18.08 -3.41 -13.54
N TYR A 338 -17.76 -3.71 -12.27
CA TYR A 338 -18.64 -3.39 -11.14
C TYR A 338 -18.05 -2.41 -10.14
N GLY A 339 -17.04 -1.65 -10.54
CA GLY A 339 -16.66 -0.40 -9.92
C GLY A 339 -15.47 -0.44 -8.99
N ALA A 340 -14.87 -1.61 -8.66
CA ALA A 340 -13.66 -1.59 -7.82
C ALA A 340 -12.51 -0.82 -8.48
N ILE A 341 -12.33 -0.95 -9.80
CA ILE A 341 -11.40 -0.18 -10.62
C ILE A 341 -12.16 0.61 -11.69
N ALA A 342 -12.99 -0.05 -12.47
CA ALA A 342 -13.69 0.55 -13.61
C ALA A 342 -15.12 0.02 -13.75
N ARG A 343 -15.88 0.63 -14.67
CA ARG A 343 -17.21 0.17 -15.10
C ARG A 343 -17.22 -0.06 -16.60
N LEU A 344 -16.32 -0.92 -17.06
CA LEU A 344 -16.23 -1.32 -18.45
C LEU A 344 -17.43 -2.19 -18.86
N PRO A 345 -17.87 -2.11 -20.12
CA PRO A 345 -18.82 -3.06 -20.65
C PRO A 345 -18.28 -4.51 -20.56
N LYS A 346 -19.20 -5.47 -20.49
CA LYS A 346 -18.86 -6.88 -20.54
C LYS A 346 -18.08 -7.21 -21.83
N GLY A 347 -16.98 -7.96 -21.68
CA GLY A 347 -16.12 -8.34 -22.80
C GLY A 347 -15.20 -7.24 -23.33
N ALA A 348 -15.22 -6.04 -22.74
CA ALA A 348 -14.32 -4.96 -23.15
C ALA A 348 -12.88 -5.25 -22.75
N PRO A 349 -11.87 -4.87 -23.59
CA PRO A 349 -10.47 -5.00 -23.23
C PRO A 349 -10.10 -4.05 -22.09
N ILE A 350 -9.23 -4.49 -21.16
CA ILE A 350 -8.68 -3.64 -20.10
C ILE A 350 -7.42 -2.88 -20.55
N GLU A 351 -6.89 -3.19 -21.72
CA GLU A 351 -5.64 -2.63 -22.24
C GLU A 351 -5.56 -1.09 -22.13
N PRO A 352 -6.61 -0.30 -22.40
CA PRO A 352 -6.55 1.16 -22.22
C PRO A 352 -6.15 1.61 -20.82
N LEU A 353 -6.44 0.81 -19.78
CA LEU A 353 -6.10 1.10 -18.40
C LEU A 353 -4.62 0.80 -18.04
N LEU A 354 -3.87 0.19 -18.97
CA LEU A 354 -2.47 -0.14 -18.78
C LEU A 354 -1.54 1.02 -19.17
N TYR A 355 -2.03 2.03 -19.87
CA TYR A 355 -1.26 3.14 -20.44
C TYR A 355 -1.65 4.50 -19.85
N GLY A 356 -0.90 5.53 -20.27
CA GLY A 356 -1.17 6.92 -19.90
C GLY A 356 -0.95 7.24 -18.43
N GLY A 357 -0.36 6.34 -17.65
CA GLY A 357 -0.17 6.50 -16.22
C GLY A 357 -1.40 6.17 -15.37
N TYR A 358 -2.47 5.64 -15.96
CA TYR A 358 -3.65 5.20 -15.20
C TYR A 358 -3.30 4.10 -14.19
N SER A 359 -2.55 3.09 -14.61
CA SER A 359 -1.93 2.10 -13.73
C SER A 359 -0.44 2.34 -13.61
N SER A 360 0.16 1.83 -12.53
CA SER A 360 1.61 1.84 -12.33
C SER A 360 2.22 0.46 -12.55
N ILE A 361 3.54 0.44 -12.80
CA ILE A 361 4.36 -0.75 -12.76
C ILE A 361 5.67 -0.39 -12.10
N SER A 362 6.19 -1.22 -11.19
CA SER A 362 7.17 -0.76 -10.22
C SER A 362 8.53 -1.44 -10.37
N LEU A 363 9.57 -0.62 -10.43
CA LEU A 363 10.97 -1.03 -10.24
C LEU A 363 11.32 -0.91 -8.75
N GLY A 364 11.55 -2.04 -8.08
CA GLY A 364 12.07 -2.11 -6.73
C GLY A 364 13.60 -2.21 -6.70
N TYR A 365 14.21 -1.98 -5.55
CA TYR A 365 15.65 -2.10 -5.35
C TYR A 365 15.98 -2.46 -3.90
N ILE A 366 17.09 -3.16 -3.70
CA ILE A 366 17.57 -3.64 -2.39
C ILE A 366 19.05 -3.31 -2.26
N GLY A 367 19.47 -2.95 -1.05
CA GLY A 367 20.87 -2.93 -0.68
C GLY A 367 21.66 -1.69 -1.08
N LEU A 368 21.06 -0.51 -0.97
CA LEU A 368 21.78 0.75 -1.22
C LEU A 368 22.94 0.95 -0.26
N TYR A 369 22.80 0.53 1.01
CA TYR A 369 23.89 0.50 1.99
C TYR A 369 25.05 -0.37 1.51
N GLU A 370 24.78 -1.64 1.19
CA GLU A 370 25.82 -2.62 0.82
C GLU A 370 26.54 -2.24 -0.46
N VAL A 371 25.84 -1.77 -1.48
CA VAL A 371 26.49 -1.34 -2.72
C VAL A 371 27.38 -0.11 -2.49
N THR A 372 26.96 0.80 -1.62
CA THR A 372 27.79 1.95 -1.23
C THR A 372 29.04 1.52 -0.50
N LYS A 373 28.92 0.57 0.44
CA LYS A 373 30.08 -0.03 1.13
C LYS A 373 31.06 -0.67 0.15
N LEU A 374 30.56 -1.42 -0.82
CA LEU A 374 31.39 -2.09 -1.84
C LEU A 374 32.14 -1.11 -2.73
N MET A 375 31.50 -0.03 -3.11
CA MET A 375 32.04 0.93 -4.10
C MET A 375 32.85 2.08 -3.48
N LYS A 376 32.54 2.46 -2.23
CA LYS A 376 33.16 3.61 -1.55
C LYS A 376 33.86 3.27 -0.24
N GLY A 377 33.71 2.05 0.28
CA GLY A 377 34.29 1.62 1.56
C GLY A 377 33.58 2.18 2.80
N VAL A 378 32.61 3.06 2.63
CA VAL A 378 31.86 3.73 3.70
C VAL A 378 30.35 3.51 3.58
N SER A 379 29.60 3.79 4.65
CA SER A 379 28.14 3.78 4.62
C SER A 379 27.60 4.89 3.72
N HIS A 380 26.36 4.74 3.25
CA HIS A 380 25.64 5.82 2.54
C HIS A 380 25.23 6.97 3.48
N THR A 381 25.37 6.82 4.80
CA THR A 381 25.23 7.91 5.78
C THR A 381 26.48 8.81 5.84
N ASP A 382 27.64 8.32 5.39
CA ASP A 382 28.83 9.14 5.21
C ASP A 382 28.69 10.06 4.01
N PRO A 383 29.18 11.33 4.03
CA PRO A 383 29.03 12.27 2.92
C PRO A 383 29.52 11.76 1.57
N GLN A 384 30.62 11.00 1.51
CA GLN A 384 31.11 10.41 0.25
C GLN A 384 30.21 9.27 -0.23
N GLY A 385 29.71 8.46 0.70
CA GLY A 385 28.77 7.40 0.41
C GLY A 385 27.40 7.95 -0.01
N GLN A 386 26.95 9.03 0.62
CA GLN A 386 25.68 9.69 0.30
C GLN A 386 25.64 10.22 -1.13
N ASP A 387 26.71 10.88 -1.59
CA ASP A 387 26.82 11.36 -2.99
C ASP A 387 26.66 10.19 -3.97
N PHE A 388 27.40 9.11 -3.76
CA PHE A 388 27.29 7.92 -4.62
C PHE A 388 25.88 7.30 -4.56
N ALA A 389 25.31 7.15 -3.38
CA ALA A 389 23.97 6.60 -3.20
C ALA A 389 22.89 7.43 -3.89
N LEU A 390 22.95 8.76 -3.80
CA LEU A 390 22.04 9.66 -4.50
C LEU A 390 22.18 9.53 -6.02
N ARG A 391 23.40 9.46 -6.55
CA ARG A 391 23.62 9.24 -8.00
C ARG A 391 23.05 7.90 -8.48
N VAL A 392 23.17 6.84 -7.68
CA VAL A 392 22.53 5.55 -7.97
C VAL A 392 21.01 5.71 -8.02
N MET A 393 20.42 6.34 -7.01
CA MET A 393 18.98 6.56 -6.97
C MET A 393 18.46 7.41 -8.12
N ASP A 394 19.17 8.47 -8.47
CA ASP A 394 18.83 9.33 -9.62
C ASP A 394 18.88 8.55 -10.93
N ARG A 395 19.86 7.63 -11.08
CA ARG A 395 19.94 6.76 -12.26
C ARG A 395 18.77 5.79 -12.35
N LEU A 396 18.35 5.18 -11.20
CA LEU A 396 17.17 4.32 -11.14
C LEU A 396 15.89 5.09 -11.49
N ARG A 397 15.73 6.29 -10.93
CA ARG A 397 14.60 7.17 -11.22
C ARG A 397 14.55 7.58 -12.67
N LYS A 398 15.69 8.01 -13.21
CA LYS A 398 15.80 8.38 -14.63
C LYS A 398 15.41 7.22 -15.54
N ALA A 399 15.79 5.99 -15.23
CA ALA A 399 15.37 4.82 -16.01
C ALA A 399 13.84 4.69 -16.07
N CYS A 400 13.16 4.80 -14.92
CA CYS A 400 11.69 4.77 -14.87
C CYS A 400 11.06 5.90 -15.70
N ASP A 401 11.61 7.11 -15.62
CA ASP A 401 11.10 8.27 -16.35
C ASP A 401 11.32 8.13 -17.87
N ASP A 402 12.48 7.60 -18.30
CA ASP A 402 12.77 7.31 -19.71
C ASP A 402 11.82 6.23 -20.25
N TRP A 403 11.66 5.12 -19.57
CA TRP A 403 10.72 4.05 -19.96
C TRP A 403 9.28 4.55 -20.06
N LYS A 404 8.86 5.41 -19.13
CA LYS A 404 7.53 6.04 -19.18
C LYS A 404 7.34 6.88 -20.45
N LYS A 405 8.36 7.66 -20.84
CA LYS A 405 8.31 8.47 -22.06
C LYS A 405 8.26 7.60 -23.32
N GLU A 406 9.04 6.53 -23.36
CA GLU A 406 9.15 5.65 -24.53
C GLU A 406 7.91 4.78 -24.73
N THR A 407 7.29 4.32 -23.66
CA THR A 407 6.22 3.31 -23.72
C THR A 407 4.83 3.83 -23.36
N ASN A 408 4.73 5.03 -22.78
CA ASN A 408 3.49 5.55 -22.19
C ASN A 408 2.92 4.67 -21.06
N ILE A 409 3.77 3.89 -20.37
CA ILE A 409 3.41 3.03 -19.24
C ILE A 409 3.87 3.70 -17.94
N GLY A 410 3.09 3.60 -16.88
CA GLY A 410 3.33 4.26 -15.59
C GLY A 410 4.45 3.61 -14.76
N PHE A 411 5.69 3.56 -15.26
CA PHE A 411 6.83 3.09 -14.48
C PHE A 411 7.11 4.00 -13.28
N ALA A 412 7.38 3.39 -12.13
CA ALA A 412 7.68 4.11 -10.89
C ALA A 412 8.77 3.41 -10.09
N LEU A 413 9.65 4.20 -9.47
CA LEU A 413 10.69 3.68 -8.57
C LEU A 413 10.08 3.43 -7.18
N TYR A 414 10.24 2.23 -6.68
CA TYR A 414 9.60 1.72 -5.47
C TYR A 414 10.62 1.28 -4.41
N GLY A 415 10.62 1.96 -3.27
CA GLY A 415 11.35 1.53 -2.07
C GLY A 415 10.67 0.32 -1.46
N THR A 416 10.95 -0.84 -2.01
CA THR A 416 10.22 -2.10 -1.81
C THR A 416 10.16 -2.52 -0.35
N PRO A 417 9.00 -2.90 0.20
CA PRO A 417 8.95 -3.70 1.41
C PRO A 417 9.53 -5.07 1.08
N ALA A 418 10.67 -5.37 1.66
CA ALA A 418 11.48 -6.47 1.16
C ALA A 418 10.97 -7.86 1.54
N GLU A 419 10.12 -7.97 2.57
CA GLU A 419 9.71 -9.27 3.10
C GLU A 419 10.92 -10.22 3.27
N SER A 420 10.93 -11.36 2.57
CA SER A 420 12.06 -12.29 2.58
C SER A 420 13.15 -11.96 1.54
N LEU A 421 12.99 -10.92 0.72
CA LEU A 421 13.86 -10.62 -0.41
C LEU A 421 15.28 -10.20 0.02
N CYS A 422 15.39 -9.42 1.10
CA CYS A 422 16.68 -9.05 1.68
C CYS A 422 17.52 -10.28 2.07
N TYR A 423 16.89 -11.28 2.66
CA TYR A 423 17.51 -12.57 2.97
C TYR A 423 17.85 -13.37 1.69
N ARG A 424 16.91 -13.44 0.75
CA ARG A 424 17.08 -14.21 -0.49
C ARG A 424 18.30 -13.74 -1.29
N PHE A 425 18.43 -12.44 -1.53
CA PHE A 425 19.54 -11.88 -2.27
C PHE A 425 20.89 -12.10 -1.55
N ALA A 426 20.94 -11.80 -0.26
CA ALA A 426 22.17 -11.99 0.52
C ALA A 426 22.62 -13.46 0.54
N ARG A 427 21.69 -14.41 0.66
CA ARG A 427 21.98 -15.84 0.63
C ARG A 427 22.55 -16.28 -0.72
N ILE A 428 21.90 -15.92 -1.83
CA ILE A 428 22.37 -16.28 -3.16
C ILE A 428 23.76 -15.69 -3.43
N ASP A 429 23.97 -14.43 -3.09
CA ASP A 429 25.26 -13.79 -3.32
C ASP A 429 26.35 -14.38 -2.43
N LYS A 430 26.05 -14.76 -1.18
CA LYS A 430 26.97 -15.48 -0.32
C LYS A 430 27.34 -16.87 -0.86
N GLU A 431 26.38 -17.60 -1.39
CA GLU A 431 26.63 -18.90 -2.03
C GLU A 431 27.48 -18.77 -3.29
N ARG A 432 27.31 -17.72 -4.08
CA ARG A 432 28.04 -17.47 -5.34
C ARG A 432 29.40 -16.82 -5.19
N PHE A 433 29.53 -15.88 -4.27
CA PHE A 433 30.70 -14.99 -4.17
C PHE A 433 31.45 -15.12 -2.82
N GLY A 434 30.93 -15.93 -1.90
CA GLY A 434 31.51 -16.12 -0.60
C GLY A 434 31.11 -15.05 0.44
N THR A 435 31.78 -15.11 1.59
CA THR A 435 31.53 -14.19 2.69
C THR A 435 32.29 -12.88 2.48
N ILE A 436 31.58 -11.78 2.35
CA ILE A 436 32.11 -10.43 2.19
C ILE A 436 31.73 -9.63 3.43
N PRO A 437 32.72 -9.08 4.20
CA PRO A 437 32.45 -8.28 5.40
C PRO A 437 31.52 -7.13 5.15
N ASP A 438 30.58 -6.87 6.05
CA ASP A 438 29.54 -5.83 6.00
C ASP A 438 28.55 -5.94 4.82
N VAL A 439 28.64 -7.00 4.03
CA VAL A 439 27.80 -7.23 2.86
C VAL A 439 27.07 -8.57 2.99
N THR A 440 27.72 -9.70 2.67
CA THR A 440 27.08 -11.01 2.68
C THR A 440 27.21 -11.76 4.02
N ASP A 441 28.04 -11.29 4.93
CA ASP A 441 28.26 -11.88 6.26
C ASP A 441 27.06 -11.72 7.20
N LYS A 442 26.27 -10.67 7.02
CA LYS A 442 25.09 -10.36 7.85
C LYS A 442 23.92 -11.36 7.68
N GLY A 443 23.89 -12.10 6.57
CA GLY A 443 22.79 -13.00 6.22
C GLY A 443 21.55 -12.28 5.68
N TYR A 444 21.59 -10.96 5.52
CA TYR A 444 20.55 -10.14 4.89
C TYR A 444 21.16 -8.90 4.23
N TYR A 445 20.49 -8.33 3.26
CA TYR A 445 20.75 -7.00 2.73
C TYR A 445 19.82 -5.98 3.34
N THR A 446 20.29 -4.74 3.48
CA THR A 446 19.47 -3.63 3.95
C THR A 446 18.38 -3.35 2.93
N ASN A 447 17.15 -3.16 3.42
CA ASN A 447 16.01 -2.88 2.55
C ASN A 447 16.18 -1.53 1.87
N SER A 448 16.02 -1.50 0.55
CA SER A 448 16.01 -0.28 -0.28
C SER A 448 17.09 0.74 0.12
N TYR A 449 16.68 1.92 0.59
CA TYR A 449 17.53 3.05 1.00
C TYR A 449 17.77 3.15 2.50
N HIS A 450 17.22 2.25 3.31
CA HIS A 450 17.25 2.39 4.78
C HIS A 450 18.68 2.45 5.33
N VAL A 451 18.83 3.17 6.45
CA VAL A 451 20.05 3.10 7.28
C VAL A 451 20.19 1.68 7.81
N ASP A 452 21.42 1.14 7.78
CA ASP A 452 21.67 -0.20 8.33
C ASP A 452 21.32 -0.23 9.82
N VAL A 453 20.61 -1.27 10.26
CA VAL A 453 20.10 -1.39 11.65
C VAL A 453 21.18 -1.41 12.72
N ARG A 454 22.44 -1.62 12.34
CA ARG A 454 23.61 -1.61 13.24
C ARG A 454 24.17 -0.19 13.43
N GLU A 455 23.77 0.78 12.63
CA GLU A 455 24.21 2.16 12.78
C GLU A 455 23.45 2.85 13.92
N HIS A 456 24.19 3.54 14.78
CA HIS A 456 23.63 4.34 15.86
C HIS A 456 23.23 5.72 15.32
N ILE A 457 21.96 5.88 15.04
CA ILE A 457 21.35 7.12 14.54
C ILE A 457 20.04 7.37 15.30
N ASP A 458 19.77 8.59 15.71
CA ASP A 458 18.48 8.91 16.33
C ASP A 458 17.35 8.99 15.30
N ALA A 459 16.10 8.99 15.78
CA ALA A 459 14.93 8.94 14.92
C ALA A 459 14.82 10.16 13.99
N PHE A 460 15.15 11.36 14.47
CA PHE A 460 15.03 12.58 13.69
C PHE A 460 16.08 12.66 12.60
N ASP A 461 17.33 12.32 12.95
CA ASP A 461 18.43 12.27 11.99
C ASP A 461 18.19 11.18 10.94
N LYS A 462 17.69 10.01 11.35
CA LYS A 462 17.30 8.94 10.43
C LYS A 462 16.23 9.38 9.45
N PHE A 463 15.14 9.99 9.91
CA PHE A 463 14.08 10.49 9.04
C PHE A 463 14.57 11.61 8.11
N THR A 464 15.40 12.51 8.61
CA THR A 464 16.00 13.58 7.81
C THR A 464 16.86 12.99 6.70
N PHE A 465 17.71 12.03 7.02
CA PHE A 465 18.58 11.33 6.07
C PHE A 465 17.76 10.55 5.03
N GLU A 466 16.83 9.70 5.45
CA GLU A 466 16.04 8.84 4.57
C GLU A 466 15.05 9.62 3.70
N SER A 467 14.61 10.80 4.13
CA SER A 467 13.66 11.63 3.39
C SER A 467 14.13 12.02 1.98
N GLN A 468 15.43 12.14 1.76
CA GLN A 468 16.02 12.44 0.46
C GLN A 468 15.75 11.31 -0.54
N PHE A 469 15.86 10.07 -0.10
CA PHE A 469 15.63 8.87 -0.92
C PHE A 469 14.13 8.61 -1.12
N GLN A 470 13.30 8.92 -0.11
CA GLN A 470 11.84 8.86 -0.24
C GLN A 470 11.34 9.77 -1.36
N LYS A 471 11.87 11.00 -1.46
CA LYS A 471 11.54 11.96 -2.51
C LYS A 471 11.83 11.42 -3.92
N ILE A 472 12.86 10.60 -4.08
CA ILE A 472 13.23 9.97 -5.35
C ILE A 472 12.34 8.74 -5.61
N SER A 473 11.98 7.97 -4.59
CA SER A 473 11.17 6.74 -4.67
C SER A 473 9.67 7.03 -4.71
N THR A 474 9.22 7.71 -5.75
CA THR A 474 7.82 8.16 -5.89
C THR A 474 6.80 7.05 -6.10
N GLY A 475 7.23 5.84 -6.44
CA GLY A 475 6.38 4.66 -6.52
C GLY A 475 6.02 4.04 -5.18
N GLY A 476 6.51 4.62 -4.09
CA GLY A 476 6.22 4.21 -2.73
C GLY A 476 7.48 4.00 -1.90
N CYS A 477 7.36 4.24 -0.62
CA CYS A 477 8.44 4.12 0.36
C CYS A 477 7.86 4.09 1.78
N ILE A 478 8.69 3.67 2.73
CA ILE A 478 8.42 3.75 4.15
C ILE A 478 9.75 3.84 4.91
N SER A 479 9.76 4.54 6.04
CA SER A 479 10.86 4.51 7.01
C SER A 479 10.39 3.92 8.32
N TYR A 480 11.24 3.11 8.93
CA TYR A 480 10.99 2.50 10.24
C TYR A 480 11.91 3.09 11.28
N VAL A 481 11.39 3.28 12.48
CA VAL A 481 12.16 3.58 13.68
C VAL A 481 11.86 2.52 14.71
N GLU A 482 12.90 1.83 15.18
CA GLU A 482 12.80 0.88 16.26
C GLU A 482 13.00 1.61 17.60
N ILE A 483 12.01 1.52 18.49
CA ILE A 483 12.07 2.09 19.82
C ILE A 483 12.17 0.94 20.83
N PRO A 484 13.32 0.79 21.54
CA PRO A 484 13.54 -0.36 22.41
C PRO A 484 12.59 -0.44 23.60
N ASN A 485 12.04 0.69 24.05
CA ASN A 485 11.09 0.75 25.16
C ASN A 485 10.05 1.84 24.92
N MET A 486 8.82 1.41 24.69
CA MET A 486 7.69 2.31 24.41
C MET A 486 6.84 2.65 25.65
N ARG A 487 7.37 2.42 26.85
CA ARG A 487 6.66 2.72 28.12
C ARG A 487 6.96 4.09 28.68
N HIS A 488 7.85 4.85 28.06
CA HIS A 488 8.25 6.18 28.49
C HIS A 488 8.00 7.23 27.42
#